data_22a6bd41335a9b5288fcbf8678cf39cb
#
_entry.id   22a6bd41335a9b5288fcbf8678cf39cb
#
_cell.length_a   1.000
_cell.length_b   1.000
_cell.length_c   1.000
_cell.angle_alpha   90.00
_cell.angle_beta   90.00
_cell.angle_gamma   90.00
#
_symmetry.space_group_name_H-M   'P 1'
#
loop_
_entity.id
_entity.type
_entity.pdbx_description
1 polymer ?
#
loop_
_entity_poly.entity_id
_entity_poly.type
_entity_poly.pdbx_seq_one_letter_code
_entity_poly.pdbx_strand_id
1 'polypeptide(L)'
;MDFLEFNLAPPNSSGICDLDLLLVSSSGSRIPRICGENANQHVYVDFNDDTPIMISIDTNTGYPTDRRWNIRIQQLPCDATYKGMYILNIFYIAFF
;
A
#
# COMPACT_ATOMS: atom_id res chain seq x y z
N MET A 1 4.88 4.95 1.31
CA MET A 1 4.95 3.68 2.06
C MET A 1 5.85 2.72 1.33
N ASP A 2 6.85 2.25 1.99
CA ASP A 2 7.76 1.28 1.40
C ASP A 2 7.52 -0.07 2.05
N PHE A 3 7.38 -1.10 1.25
CA PHE A 3 7.19 -2.44 1.77
C PHE A 3 8.56 -3.10 1.86
N LEU A 4 9.15 -3.05 3.03
CA LEU A 4 10.45 -3.67 3.26
C LEU A 4 10.31 -5.18 3.26
N GLU A 5 9.26 -5.67 3.88
CA GLU A 5 8.85 -7.05 3.79
C GLU A 5 7.35 -7.03 3.58
N PHE A 6 6.86 -7.88 2.74
CA PHE A 6 5.41 -7.97 2.54
C PHE A 6 5.09 -9.30 1.89
N ASN A 7 4.43 -10.14 2.64
CA ASN A 7 3.97 -11.42 2.12
C ASN A 7 2.63 -11.75 2.76
N LEU A 8 1.61 -11.74 1.96
CA LEU A 8 0.26 -12.11 2.35
C LEU A 8 -0.24 -13.19 1.40
N ALA A 9 -1.36 -13.78 1.71
CA ALA A 9 -1.94 -14.75 0.80
C ALA A 9 -2.13 -14.13 -0.58
N PRO A 10 -1.93 -14.89 -1.65
CA PRO A 10 -1.96 -14.33 -2.99
C PRO A 10 -3.38 -14.02 -3.45
N PRO A 11 -3.53 -13.24 -4.50
CA PRO A 11 -4.84 -13.00 -5.07
C PRO A 11 -5.38 -14.27 -5.72
N ASN A 12 -6.67 -14.29 -5.97
CA ASN A 12 -7.28 -15.43 -6.63
C ASN A 12 -6.99 -15.39 -8.13
N SER A 13 -7.54 -16.34 -8.86
CA SER A 13 -7.26 -16.44 -10.29
C SER A 13 -7.76 -15.27 -11.10
N SER A 14 -8.63 -14.48 -10.54
CA SER A 14 -9.10 -13.24 -11.20
C SER A 14 -8.30 -12.03 -10.76
N GLY A 15 -7.29 -12.21 -9.95
CA GLY A 15 -6.48 -11.10 -9.50
C GLY A 15 -7.06 -10.34 -8.32
N ILE A 16 -8.01 -10.91 -7.62
CA ILE A 16 -8.68 -10.24 -6.53
C ILE A 16 -8.16 -10.75 -5.20
N CYS A 17 -7.85 -9.84 -4.29
CA CYS A 17 -7.43 -10.18 -2.95
C CYS A 17 -8.67 -10.54 -2.13
N ASP A 18 -8.98 -11.81 -2.07
CA ASP A 18 -10.15 -12.29 -1.35
C ASP A 18 -9.80 -13.07 -0.08
N LEU A 19 -8.54 -13.21 0.22
CA LEU A 19 -8.09 -13.88 1.43
C LEU A 19 -7.46 -12.86 2.39
N ASP A 20 -6.24 -12.51 2.13
CA ASP A 20 -5.56 -11.47 2.91
C ASP A 20 -5.54 -10.19 2.10
N LEU A 21 -5.48 -9.07 2.79
CA LEU A 21 -5.33 -7.82 2.06
C LEU A 21 -4.79 -6.71 2.95
N LEU A 22 -4.06 -5.82 2.34
CA LEU A 22 -3.73 -4.52 2.90
C LEU A 22 -4.68 -3.51 2.30
N LEU A 23 -5.29 -2.72 3.13
CA LEU A 23 -6.22 -1.71 2.69
C LEU A 23 -5.73 -0.35 3.17
N VAL A 24 -5.62 0.59 2.27
CA VAL A 24 -5.26 1.96 2.60
C VAL A 24 -6.45 2.84 2.30
N SER A 25 -6.93 3.52 3.31
CA SER A 25 -8.10 4.35 3.19
C SER A 25 -7.67 5.80 3.22
N SER A 26 -7.87 6.50 2.14
CA SER A 26 -7.52 7.90 2.02
C SER A 26 -8.49 8.58 1.08
N SER A 27 -8.86 9.81 1.40
CA SER A 27 -9.77 10.54 0.54
C SER A 27 -9.05 11.11 -0.68
N GLY A 28 -7.76 11.19 -0.63
CA GLY A 28 -6.99 11.77 -1.72
C GLY A 28 -6.43 10.80 -2.71
N SER A 29 -6.51 9.52 -2.44
CA SER A 29 -5.89 8.51 -3.30
C SER A 29 -6.80 7.31 -3.43
N ARG A 30 -6.69 6.64 -4.57
CA ARG A 30 -7.38 5.38 -4.76
C ARG A 30 -6.34 4.30 -4.86
N ILE A 31 -6.16 3.58 -3.80
CA ILE A 31 -5.19 2.53 -3.75
C ILE A 31 -5.93 1.20 -3.71
N PRO A 32 -5.65 0.31 -4.63
CA PRO A 32 -6.33 -0.98 -4.63
C PRO A 32 -5.92 -1.81 -3.43
N ARG A 33 -6.66 -2.84 -3.18
CA ARG A 33 -6.28 -3.80 -2.16
C ARG A 33 -5.01 -4.50 -2.60
N ILE A 34 -4.11 -4.69 -1.68
CA ILE A 34 -2.80 -5.27 -1.99
C ILE A 34 -2.66 -6.57 -1.23
N CYS A 35 -2.25 -7.60 -1.91
CA CYS A 35 -1.98 -8.90 -1.31
C CYS A 35 -0.85 -9.58 -2.05
N GLY A 36 -0.45 -10.75 -1.61
CA GLY A 36 0.64 -11.47 -2.24
C GLY A 36 1.99 -10.99 -1.76
N GLU A 37 3.00 -11.23 -2.58
CA GLU A 37 4.38 -10.91 -2.25
C GLU A 37 4.75 -9.59 -2.89
N ASN A 38 5.04 -8.59 -2.07
CA ASN A 38 5.33 -7.25 -2.56
C ASN A 38 6.53 -6.63 -1.89
N ALA A 39 7.47 -7.42 -1.45
CA ALA A 39 8.68 -6.88 -0.85
C ALA A 39 9.40 -5.97 -1.83
N ASN A 40 9.96 -4.90 -1.32
CA ASN A 40 10.69 -3.90 -2.10
C ASN A 40 9.82 -3.08 -3.06
N GLN A 41 8.54 -3.13 -2.90
CA GLN A 41 7.64 -2.28 -3.64
C GLN A 41 7.26 -1.07 -2.79
N HIS A 42 6.59 -0.11 -3.40
CA HIS A 42 6.18 1.07 -2.65
C HIS A 42 4.90 1.65 -3.22
N VAL A 43 4.27 2.52 -2.44
CA VAL A 43 3.07 3.19 -2.87
C VAL A 43 3.11 4.61 -2.32
N TYR A 44 2.68 5.56 -3.12
CA TYR A 44 2.52 6.94 -2.68
C TYR A 44 1.06 7.18 -2.35
N VAL A 45 0.81 7.82 -1.23
CA VAL A 45 -0.53 8.09 -0.76
C VAL A 45 -0.65 9.58 -0.50
N ASP A 46 -1.63 10.20 -1.12
CA ASP A 46 -1.86 11.63 -0.93
C ASP A 46 -2.73 11.87 0.28
N PHE A 47 -2.31 12.83 1.10
CA PHE A 47 -3.20 13.38 2.10
C PHE A 47 -4.07 14.41 1.43
N ASN A 48 -5.36 14.30 1.65
CA ASN A 48 -6.28 15.28 1.16
C ASN A 48 -6.81 16.01 2.39
N ASP A 49 -6.41 17.24 2.57
CA ASP A 49 -6.72 18.05 3.73
C ASP A 49 -6.29 17.34 5.03
N ASP A 50 -7.07 17.41 6.07
CA ASP A 50 -6.71 16.85 7.36
C ASP A 50 -7.31 15.49 7.63
N THR A 51 -7.81 14.85 6.61
CA THR A 51 -8.43 13.55 6.79
C THR A 51 -7.34 12.50 7.07
N PRO A 52 -7.48 11.74 8.11
CA PRO A 52 -6.47 10.74 8.42
C PRO A 52 -6.47 9.61 7.40
N ILE A 53 -5.30 9.06 7.20
CA ILE A 53 -5.13 7.89 6.37
C ILE A 53 -5.11 6.69 7.28
N MET A 54 -5.93 5.71 6.98
CA MET A 54 -5.97 4.49 7.74
C MET A 54 -5.37 3.35 6.95
N ILE A 55 -4.56 2.57 7.60
CA ILE A 55 -3.93 1.41 7.00
C ILE A 55 -4.35 0.21 7.82
N SER A 56 -4.91 -0.77 7.16
CA SER A 56 -5.33 -1.99 7.85
C SER A 56 -4.89 -3.22 7.08
N ILE A 57 -4.63 -4.28 7.80
CA ILE A 57 -4.25 -5.55 7.22
C ILE A 57 -5.22 -6.58 7.78
N ASP A 58 -5.95 -7.23 6.88
CA ASP A 58 -6.87 -8.29 7.24
C ASP A 58 -6.29 -9.61 6.77
N THR A 59 -6.31 -10.60 7.62
CA THR A 59 -5.76 -11.90 7.28
C THR A 59 -6.80 -12.98 7.46
N ASN A 60 -6.72 -13.98 6.61
CA ASN A 60 -7.61 -15.14 6.68
C ASN A 60 -6.81 -16.33 7.17
N THR A 61 -7.09 -16.76 8.39
CA THR A 61 -6.31 -17.82 9.00
C THR A 61 -6.53 -19.17 8.36
N GLY A 62 -7.53 -19.30 7.51
CA GLY A 62 -7.78 -20.57 6.84
C GLY A 62 -6.81 -20.86 5.70
N TYR A 63 -5.99 -19.89 5.30
CA TYR A 63 -5.05 -20.10 4.23
C TYR A 63 -3.64 -20.16 4.79
N PRO A 64 -2.95 -21.28 4.66
CA PRO A 64 -1.60 -21.41 5.20
C PRO A 64 -0.59 -20.66 4.35
N THR A 65 0.01 -19.68 4.90
CA THR A 65 1.08 -18.94 4.24
C THR A 65 1.94 -18.28 5.30
N ASP A 66 3.14 -17.92 4.94
CA ASP A 66 4.06 -17.27 5.84
C ASP A 66 3.82 -15.77 5.78
N ARG A 67 2.89 -15.30 6.55
CA ARG A 67 2.53 -13.89 6.53
C ARG A 67 3.57 -13.08 7.24
N ARG A 68 4.00 -12.02 6.60
CA ARG A 68 4.89 -11.06 7.25
C ARG A 68 4.79 -9.74 6.55
N TRP A 69 4.99 -8.68 7.28
CA TRP A 69 5.06 -7.35 6.70
C TRP A 69 5.93 -6.47 7.56
N ASN A 70 6.62 -5.57 6.91
CA ASN A 70 7.40 -4.54 7.54
C ASN A 70 7.30 -3.34 6.62
N ILE A 71 6.56 -2.34 7.04
CA ILE A 71 6.18 -1.24 6.17
C ILE A 71 6.76 0.04 6.76
N ARG A 72 7.53 0.74 5.95
CA ARG A 72 8.07 2.02 6.35
C ARG A 72 7.20 3.13 5.81
N ILE A 73 6.77 4.01 6.68
CA ILE A 73 5.94 5.13 6.31
C ILE A 73 6.77 6.39 6.47
N GLN A 74 6.82 7.17 5.41
CA GLN A 74 7.57 8.39 5.40
C GLN A 74 6.68 9.49 4.86
N GLN A 75 6.57 10.58 5.57
CA GLN A 75 5.79 11.72 5.11
C GLN A 75 6.69 12.63 4.34
N LEU A 76 6.25 13.02 3.17
CA LEU A 76 6.98 13.93 2.32
C LEU A 76 6.26 15.25 2.26
N PRO A 77 6.99 16.37 2.23
CA PRO A 77 6.32 17.65 2.12
C PRO A 77 5.66 17.82 0.77
N CYS A 78 4.59 18.56 0.78
CA CYS A 78 3.86 18.77 -0.45
C CYS A 78 4.47 19.82 -1.32
N ASP A 79 5.36 20.62 -0.82
CA ASP A 79 5.89 21.65 -1.66
C ASP A 79 6.89 21.02 -2.58
N ALA A 80 6.70 21.31 -3.73
CA ALA A 80 7.31 20.58 -4.73
C ALA A 80 8.72 20.82 -4.96
N THR A 81 9.29 21.50 -4.15
CA THR A 81 10.64 21.76 -4.36
C THR A 81 11.46 20.57 -4.24
N TYR A 82 10.87 19.52 -4.12
CA TYR A 82 11.57 18.33 -3.98
C TYR A 82 12.21 17.96 -5.23
N LYS A 83 13.11 18.73 -5.67
CA LYS A 83 13.96 18.40 -6.73
C LYS A 83 13.32 17.86 -7.92
N GLY A 84 12.32 18.44 -8.33
CA GLY A 84 11.66 18.00 -9.51
C GLY A 84 10.82 16.81 -9.30
N MET A 85 10.72 16.37 -8.13
CA MET A 85 9.84 15.29 -7.87
C MET A 85 8.50 15.84 -7.70
N TYR A 86 7.80 15.94 -8.71
CA TYR A 86 6.49 16.43 -8.57
C TYR A 86 5.57 15.36 -8.39
N ILE A 87 5.55 14.84 -7.31
CA ILE A 87 4.69 13.77 -7.07
C ILE A 87 3.43 14.17 -6.51
N LEU A 88 3.14 15.39 -6.56
CA LEU A 88 2.03 15.88 -5.91
C LEU A 88 0.81 15.17 -6.19
N ASN A 89 0.53 14.92 -7.34
CA ASN A 89 -0.72 14.31 -7.68
C ASN A 89 -0.52 12.99 -8.25
N ILE A 90 0.63 12.45 -8.01
CA ILE A 90 0.95 11.21 -8.60
C ILE A 90 1.20 10.23 -7.55
N PHE A 91 0.75 9.07 -7.70
CA PHE A 91 1.18 8.01 -6.87
C PHE A 91 1.35 6.79 -7.72
N TYR A 92 2.26 5.98 -7.33
CA TYR A 92 2.54 4.76 -7.98
C TYR A 92 2.13 3.66 -7.11
N ILE A 93 1.57 2.66 -7.70
CA ILE A 93 1.30 1.44 -7.01
C ILE A 93 2.08 0.41 -7.72
N ALA A 94 2.98 -0.19 -7.01
CA ALA A 94 3.80 -1.22 -7.60
C ALA A 94 3.58 -2.47 -6.78
N PHE A 95 3.05 -3.49 -7.36
CA PHE A 95 2.87 -4.70 -6.65
C PHE A 95 2.95 -5.86 -7.59
N PHE A 96 3.29 -6.96 -7.01
CA PHE A 96 3.63 -8.19 -7.67
C PHE A 96 3.73 -8.12 -9.13
#